data_a440fa5265a88ef2370cf6792f478650
#
_entry.id   a440fa5265a88ef2370cf6792f478650
#
_cell.length_a   1.000
_cell.length_b   1.000
_cell.length_c   1.000
_cell.angle_alpha   90.00
_cell.angle_beta   90.00
_cell.angle_gamma   90.00
#
_symmetry.space_group_name_H-M   'P 1'
#
loop_
_entity.id
_entity.type
_entity.pdbx_description
1 polymer ?
#
loop_
_entity_poly.entity_id
_entity_poly.type
_entity_poly.pdbx_seq_one_letter_code
_entity_poly.pdbx_strand_id
1 'polypeptide(L)'
;KNCKKNSKIGILSTEATLSTKVYNKYFDKNFNLVSPIKDLQKNSVNKSIKLVKMGKIKEAEKAIRPAVNYLMKIKCKKIILGCTELPIAIFAYKSFKKIKQSKVFIDPNLLLANISMKKYKRF
;
A
#
# COMPACT_ATOMS: atom_id res chain seq x y z
N LYS A 1 7.83 -11.27 -5.29
CA LYS A 1 8.69 -12.31 -5.83
C LYS A 1 9.78 -12.80 -4.86
N ASN A 2 10.23 -11.93 -3.95
CA ASN A 2 11.30 -12.26 -3.00
C ASN A 2 10.79 -12.65 -1.62
N CYS A 3 9.51 -12.98 -1.51
CA CYS A 3 8.91 -13.35 -0.23
C CYS A 3 8.86 -14.86 -0.07
N LYS A 4 9.21 -15.32 1.13
CA LYS A 4 9.13 -16.73 1.48
C LYS A 4 7.65 -17.17 1.53
N LYS A 5 7.42 -18.48 1.37
CA LYS A 5 6.11 -19.08 1.56
C LYS A 5 5.50 -18.67 2.90
N ASN A 6 4.20 -18.36 2.92
CA ASN A 6 3.44 -17.87 4.09
C ASN A 6 3.87 -16.49 4.59
N SER A 7 4.60 -15.73 3.79
CA SER A 7 4.92 -14.34 4.15
C SER A 7 3.67 -13.48 4.21
N LYS A 8 3.64 -12.56 5.19
CA LYS A 8 2.56 -11.59 5.31
C LYS A 8 2.79 -10.45 4.31
N ILE A 9 1.76 -10.15 3.54
CA ILE A 9 1.73 -9.02 2.62
C ILE A 9 0.63 -8.08 3.11
N GLY A 10 1.02 -6.88 3.51
CA GLY A 10 0.06 -5.89 3.96
C GLY A 10 -0.65 -5.25 2.77
N ILE A 11 -1.90 -4.85 2.98
CA ILE A 11 -2.64 -4.10 1.97
C ILE A 11 -3.29 -2.89 2.61
N LEU A 12 -3.04 -1.72 2.02
CA LEU A 12 -3.67 -0.46 2.37
C LEU A 12 -4.55 -0.04 1.21
N SER A 13 -5.84 0.06 1.44
CA SER A 13 -6.79 0.36 0.37
C SER A 13 -8.10 0.89 0.95
N THR A 14 -9.06 1.22 0.10
CA THR A 14 -10.40 1.58 0.55
C THR A 14 -11.13 0.36 1.11
N GLU A 15 -12.11 0.60 1.97
CA GLU A 15 -12.94 -0.49 2.50
C GLU A 15 -13.68 -1.23 1.38
N ALA A 16 -14.12 -0.51 0.36
CA ALA A 16 -14.79 -1.12 -0.78
C ALA A 16 -13.89 -2.12 -1.50
N THR A 17 -12.63 -1.74 -1.74
CA THR A 17 -11.65 -2.64 -2.37
C THR A 17 -11.38 -3.86 -1.50
N LEU A 18 -11.23 -3.66 -0.19
CA LEU A 18 -10.99 -4.77 0.74
C LEU A 18 -12.16 -5.74 0.77
N SER A 19 -13.40 -5.23 0.78
CA SER A 19 -14.59 -6.08 0.83
C SER A 19 -14.79 -6.92 -0.43
N THR A 20 -14.32 -6.45 -1.58
CA THR A 20 -14.40 -7.22 -2.83
C THR A 20 -13.36 -8.33 -2.92
N LYS A 21 -12.35 -8.31 -2.06
CA LYS A 21 -11.23 -9.25 -2.06
C LYS A 21 -10.55 -9.36 -3.44
N VAL A 22 -10.49 -8.24 -4.17
CA VAL A 22 -9.91 -8.19 -5.52
C VAL A 22 -8.47 -8.73 -5.52
N TYR A 23 -7.66 -8.30 -4.56
CA TYR A 23 -6.26 -8.71 -4.52
C TYR A 23 -6.06 -10.18 -4.14
N ASN A 24 -7.02 -10.78 -3.44
CA ASN A 24 -6.92 -12.18 -3.04
C ASN A 24 -6.95 -13.13 -4.25
N LYS A 25 -7.55 -12.68 -5.35
CA LYS A 25 -7.63 -13.47 -6.58
C LYS A 25 -6.28 -13.60 -7.31
N TYR A 26 -5.40 -12.62 -7.10
CA TYR A 26 -4.12 -12.53 -7.82
C TYR A 26 -2.92 -13.00 -7.01
N PHE A 27 -3.12 -13.29 -5.73
CA PHE A 27 -2.05 -13.78 -4.87
C PHE A 27 -2.18 -15.27 -4.64
N ASP A 28 -1.05 -15.96 -4.77
CA ASP A 28 -0.95 -17.38 -4.49
C ASP A 28 -1.39 -17.67 -3.05
N LYS A 29 -1.92 -18.85 -2.82
CA LYS A 29 -2.27 -19.38 -1.49
C LYS A 29 -1.09 -19.37 -0.52
N ASN A 30 0.12 -19.25 -1.06
CA ASN A 30 1.35 -19.22 -0.26
C ASN A 30 1.58 -17.87 0.44
N PHE A 31 0.80 -16.83 0.10
CA PHE A 31 0.92 -15.52 0.73
C PHE A 31 -0.28 -15.23 1.61
N ASN A 32 -0.03 -14.56 2.71
CA ASN A 32 -1.06 -14.15 3.64
C ASN A 32 -1.30 -12.64 3.50
N LEU A 33 -2.41 -12.26 2.87
CA LEU A 33 -2.79 -10.86 2.74
C LEU A 33 -3.40 -10.37 4.05
N VAL A 34 -2.85 -9.28 4.58
CA VAL A 34 -3.25 -8.72 5.86
C VAL A 34 -3.64 -7.26 5.68
N SER A 35 -4.82 -6.89 6.12
CA SER A 35 -5.25 -5.49 6.19
C SER A 35 -5.11 -4.99 7.63
N PRO A 36 -5.04 -3.66 7.84
CA PRO A 36 -5.06 -3.13 9.20
C PRO A 36 -6.35 -3.50 9.93
N ILE A 37 -6.29 -3.53 11.25
CA ILE A 37 -7.49 -3.71 12.08
C ILE A 37 -8.49 -2.59 11.79
N LYS A 38 -9.76 -2.85 12.09
CA LYS A 38 -10.88 -1.98 11.73
C LYS A 38 -10.69 -0.53 12.18
N ASP A 39 -10.18 -0.32 13.39
CA ASP A 39 -9.93 1.01 13.92
C ASP A 39 -8.89 1.76 13.09
N LEU A 40 -7.79 1.12 12.71
CA LEU A 40 -6.75 1.73 11.87
C LEU A 40 -7.23 1.94 10.44
N GLN A 41 -8.05 1.03 9.92
CA GLN A 41 -8.64 1.24 8.61
C GLN A 41 -9.44 2.53 8.58
N LYS A 42 -10.26 2.77 9.59
CA LYS A 42 -11.10 3.97 9.67
C LYS A 42 -10.30 5.23 9.97
N ASN A 43 -9.49 5.21 11.03
CA ASN A 43 -8.87 6.41 11.59
C ASN A 43 -7.50 6.73 11.00
N SER A 44 -6.90 5.81 10.25
CA SER A 44 -5.61 6.01 9.61
C SER A 44 -5.73 5.95 8.08
N VAL A 45 -6.16 4.83 7.54
CA VAL A 45 -6.20 4.64 6.07
C VAL A 45 -7.27 5.50 5.42
N ASN A 46 -8.54 5.36 5.85
CA ASN A 46 -9.64 6.13 5.25
C ASN A 46 -9.43 7.63 5.45
N LYS A 47 -8.96 8.03 6.62
CA LYS A 47 -8.67 9.43 6.93
C LYS A 47 -7.59 9.99 6.02
N SER A 48 -6.52 9.24 5.79
CA SER A 48 -5.43 9.66 4.91
C SER A 48 -5.91 9.85 3.47
N ILE A 49 -6.67 8.89 2.95
CA ILE A 49 -7.22 8.96 1.60
C ILE A 49 -8.08 10.23 1.45
N LYS A 50 -8.94 10.50 2.42
CA LYS A 50 -9.78 11.70 2.42
C LYS A 50 -8.96 12.98 2.43
N LEU A 51 -7.91 13.02 3.24
CA LEU A 51 -7.04 14.20 3.34
C LEU A 51 -6.29 14.45 2.03
N VAL A 52 -5.84 13.41 1.33
CA VAL A 52 -5.22 13.58 0.01
C VAL A 52 -6.21 14.19 -0.97
N LYS A 53 -7.44 13.71 -0.99
CA LYS A 53 -8.49 14.27 -1.87
C LYS A 53 -8.79 15.73 -1.56
N MET A 54 -8.58 16.16 -0.33
CA MET A 54 -8.74 17.56 0.09
C MET A 54 -7.49 18.40 -0.16
N GLY A 55 -6.43 17.83 -0.71
CA GLY A 55 -5.17 18.54 -0.92
C GLY A 55 -4.31 18.71 0.33
N LYS A 56 -4.69 18.10 1.45
CA LYS A 56 -3.96 18.19 2.72
C LYS A 56 -2.92 17.07 2.85
N ILE A 57 -1.89 17.14 2.02
CA ILE A 57 -0.94 16.04 1.84
C ILE A 57 -0.10 15.77 3.09
N LYS A 58 0.39 16.83 3.76
CA LYS A 58 1.19 16.68 4.97
C LYS A 58 0.39 16.00 6.10
N GLU A 59 -0.87 16.39 6.25
CA GLU A 59 -1.76 15.78 7.23
C GLU A 59 -2.10 14.34 6.86
N ALA A 60 -2.26 14.06 5.56
CA ALA A 60 -2.49 12.72 5.06
C ALA A 60 -1.32 11.79 5.37
N GLU A 61 -0.09 12.27 5.21
CA GLU A 61 1.11 11.51 5.57
C GLU A 61 1.14 11.15 7.04
N LYS A 62 0.81 12.12 7.91
CA LYS A 62 0.73 11.84 9.36
C LYS A 62 -0.37 10.83 9.67
N ALA A 63 -1.51 10.93 8.99
CA ALA A 63 -2.64 10.05 9.24
C ALA A 63 -2.36 8.59 8.86
N ILE A 64 -1.55 8.34 7.82
CA ILE A 64 -1.26 6.97 7.36
C ILE A 64 -0.22 6.25 8.23
N ARG A 65 0.57 6.99 9.01
CA ARG A 65 1.65 6.40 9.80
C ARG A 65 1.22 5.25 10.72
N PRO A 66 0.13 5.38 11.51
CA PRO A 66 -0.26 4.27 12.38
C PRO A 66 -0.55 2.98 11.63
N ALA A 67 -1.20 3.05 10.48
CA ALA A 67 -1.49 1.85 9.69
C ALA A 67 -0.22 1.21 9.13
N VAL A 68 0.69 2.02 8.60
CA VAL A 68 1.99 1.54 8.09
C VAL A 68 2.78 0.90 9.24
N ASN A 69 2.88 1.59 10.37
CA ASN A 69 3.62 1.08 11.52
C ASN A 69 3.04 -0.23 12.05
N TYR A 70 1.72 -0.36 12.05
CA TYR A 70 1.06 -1.60 12.43
C TYR A 70 1.48 -2.76 11.52
N LEU A 71 1.43 -2.56 10.21
CA LEU A 71 1.81 -3.60 9.26
C LEU A 71 3.29 -3.98 9.36
N MET A 72 4.15 -2.99 9.60
CA MET A 72 5.57 -3.24 9.82
C MET A 72 5.81 -4.01 11.12
N LYS A 73 5.08 -3.66 12.17
CA LYS A 73 5.20 -4.31 13.49
C LYS A 73 4.82 -5.79 13.43
N ILE A 74 3.80 -6.13 12.67
CA ILE A 74 3.40 -7.53 12.48
C ILE A 74 4.24 -8.23 11.39
N LYS A 75 5.31 -7.58 10.93
CA LYS A 75 6.33 -8.14 10.03
C LYS A 75 5.84 -8.47 8.63
N CYS A 76 5.00 -7.59 8.07
CA CYS A 76 4.68 -7.67 6.65
C CYS A 76 5.94 -7.44 5.82
N LYS A 77 6.20 -8.30 4.86
CA LYS A 77 7.38 -8.19 3.98
C LYS A 77 7.19 -7.14 2.90
N LYS A 78 5.96 -6.97 2.45
CA LYS A 78 5.57 -5.97 1.46
C LYS A 78 4.26 -5.34 1.88
N ILE A 79 4.01 -4.11 1.40
CA ILE A 79 2.78 -3.39 1.63
C ILE A 79 2.26 -2.89 0.29
N ILE A 80 1.10 -3.39 -0.12
CA ILE A 80 0.46 -2.99 -1.36
C ILE A 80 -0.33 -1.70 -1.12
N LEU A 81 -0.09 -0.69 -1.97
CA LEU A 81 -0.83 0.56 -1.94
C LEU A 81 -1.98 0.47 -2.95
N GLY A 82 -3.14 0.03 -2.48
CA GLY A 82 -4.27 -0.38 -3.31
C GLY A 82 -5.20 0.74 -3.77
N CYS A 83 -4.79 2.00 -3.60
CA CYS A 83 -5.55 3.13 -4.15
C CYS A 83 -4.58 4.23 -4.61
N THR A 84 -5.08 5.13 -5.46
CA THR A 84 -4.24 6.15 -6.10
C THR A 84 -3.77 7.25 -5.14
N GLU A 85 -4.48 7.48 -4.03
CA GLU A 85 -4.15 8.52 -3.05
C GLU A 85 -3.00 8.13 -2.12
N LEU A 86 -2.88 6.85 -1.78
CA LEU A 86 -1.88 6.42 -0.79
C LEU A 86 -0.44 6.62 -1.24
N PRO A 87 -0.07 6.38 -2.50
CA PRO A 87 1.29 6.74 -2.94
C PRO A 87 1.61 8.22 -2.73
N ILE A 88 0.64 9.10 -2.93
CA ILE A 88 0.82 10.54 -2.69
C ILE A 88 1.12 10.78 -1.21
N ALA A 89 0.33 10.20 -0.30
CA ALA A 89 0.53 10.38 1.14
C ALA A 89 1.89 9.86 1.61
N ILE A 90 2.35 8.74 1.05
CA ILE A 90 3.56 8.05 1.51
C ILE A 90 4.83 8.63 0.87
N PHE A 91 4.79 8.99 -0.42
CA PHE A 91 5.98 9.37 -1.15
C PHE A 91 6.24 10.87 -1.23
N ALA A 92 5.28 11.72 -0.86
CA ALA A 92 5.41 13.17 -0.95
C ALA A 92 6.46 13.74 0.01
N TYR A 93 6.63 13.13 1.17
CA TYR A 93 7.55 13.60 2.21
C TYR A 93 8.53 12.49 2.63
N LYS A 94 9.56 12.86 3.38
CA LYS A 94 10.65 11.94 3.73
C LYS A 94 10.38 11.01 4.92
N SER A 95 9.19 11.04 5.50
CA SER A 95 8.89 10.29 6.73
C SER A 95 9.07 8.78 6.61
N PHE A 96 8.89 8.23 5.44
CA PHE A 96 9.03 6.79 5.20
C PHE A 96 10.31 6.44 4.43
N LYS A 97 11.32 7.31 4.50
CA LYS A 97 12.53 7.15 3.69
C LYS A 97 13.20 5.77 3.86
N LYS A 98 13.35 5.30 5.10
CA LYS A 98 13.96 4.01 5.38
C LYS A 98 13.15 2.85 4.79
N ILE A 99 11.82 2.92 4.94
CA ILE A 99 10.91 1.89 4.43
C ILE A 99 10.90 1.91 2.89
N LYS A 100 10.90 3.09 2.29
CA LYS A 100 10.97 3.24 0.82
C LYS A 100 12.27 2.65 0.26
N GLN A 101 13.40 2.88 0.93
CA GLN A 101 14.70 2.35 0.50
C GLN A 101 14.74 0.81 0.53
N SER A 102 14.01 0.17 1.45
CA SER A 102 13.92 -1.28 1.52
C SER A 102 12.94 -1.86 0.49
N LYS A 103 12.31 -1.02 -0.32
CA LYS A 103 11.34 -1.41 -1.36
C LYS A 103 10.16 -2.21 -0.80
N VAL A 104 9.73 -1.87 0.40
CA VAL A 104 8.60 -2.52 1.05
C VAL A 104 7.28 -2.18 0.33
N PHE A 105 7.12 -0.92 -0.11
CA PHE A 105 5.89 -0.50 -0.75
C PHE A 105 5.78 -0.96 -2.20
N ILE A 106 4.61 -1.50 -2.55
CA ILE A 106 4.27 -1.86 -3.92
C ILE A 106 3.13 -0.96 -4.37
N ASP A 107 3.39 -0.15 -5.40
CA ASP A 107 2.37 0.65 -6.05
C ASP A 107 1.94 -0.06 -7.34
N PRO A 108 0.75 -0.69 -7.37
CA PRO A 108 0.31 -1.42 -8.57
C PRO A 108 0.20 -0.54 -9.81
N ASN A 109 -0.16 0.73 -9.64
CA ASN A 109 -0.28 1.66 -10.77
C ASN A 109 1.08 1.96 -11.39
N LEU A 110 2.10 2.18 -10.57
CA LEU A 110 3.46 2.41 -11.06
C LEU A 110 4.02 1.16 -11.73
N LEU A 111 3.79 0.00 -11.15
CA LEU A 111 4.23 -1.28 -11.72
C LEU A 111 3.61 -1.51 -13.10
N LEU A 112 2.31 -1.25 -13.24
CA LEU A 112 1.60 -1.39 -14.52
C LEU A 112 2.15 -0.41 -15.55
N ALA A 113 2.40 0.84 -15.17
CA ALA A 113 2.97 1.85 -16.06
C ALA A 113 4.35 1.40 -16.57
N ASN A 114 5.20 0.87 -15.69
CA ASN A 114 6.53 0.37 -16.08
C ASN A 114 6.45 -0.79 -17.06
N ILE A 115 5.53 -1.71 -16.86
CA ILE A 115 5.30 -2.83 -17.78
C ILE A 115 4.81 -2.33 -19.13
N SER A 116 3.87 -1.40 -19.16
CA SER A 116 3.33 -0.82 -20.38
C SER A 116 4.40 -0.09 -21.17
N MET A 117 5.27 0.67 -20.51
CA MET A 117 6.38 1.38 -21.17
C MET A 117 7.39 0.39 -21.77
N LYS A 118 7.69 -0.69 -21.10
CA LYS A 118 8.59 -1.72 -21.64
C LYS A 118 8.02 -2.36 -22.90
N LYS A 119 6.73 -2.66 -22.91
CA LYS A 119 6.05 -3.19 -24.10
C LYS A 119 6.10 -2.19 -25.25
N TYR A 120 5.83 -0.93 -24.97
CA TYR A 120 5.84 0.12 -25.99
C TYR A 120 7.21 0.28 -26.65
N LYS A 121 8.28 0.21 -25.87
CA LYS A 121 9.66 0.34 -26.41
C LYS A 121 10.09 -0.81 -27.31
N ARG A 122 9.38 -1.93 -27.31
CA ARG A 122 9.69 -3.09 -28.16
C ARG A 122 9.14 -2.96 -29.59
N PHE A 123 8.30 -1.99 -29.81
CA PHE A 123 7.74 -1.68 -31.11
C PHE A 123 8.42 -0.43 -31.71
#